data_c016fbeab17a04656dd1acf043561396
#
_entry.id   c016fbeab17a04656dd1acf043561396
#
_cell.length_a   1.000
_cell.length_b   1.000
_cell.length_c   1.000
_cell.angle_alpha   90.00
_cell.angle_beta   90.00
_cell.angle_gamma   90.00
#
_symmetry.space_group_name_H-M   'P 1'
#
loop_
_entity.id
_entity.type
_entity.pdbx_description
1 polymer ?
#
loop_
_entity_poly.entity_id
_entity_poly.type
_entity_poly.pdbx_seq_one_letter_code
_entity_poly.pdbx_strand_id
1 'polypeptide(L)'
;MADYASIAQLLALEGRVADAVRAAYTGEEDAQARMWEALCAMRDSVREGMRPDLRSISGLTGGQAAKIAPETALGGKVLARASAIALAVAESNAAMGKIVAAPTAGACGILPGALFAVAEEKGFGDEQLVDALFVAAGVGRVIAQRACISGAQGGCFFLLLEILFDRI
;
A
#
# COMPACT_ATOMS: atom_id res chain seq x y z
N MET A 1 17.11 -15.77 -10.82
CA MET A 1 16.30 -14.64 -10.34
C MET A 1 15.54 -14.12 -11.54
N ALA A 2 14.20 -14.15 -11.54
CA ALA A 2 13.43 -13.61 -12.65
C ALA A 2 13.72 -12.10 -12.74
N ASP A 3 14.35 -11.69 -13.84
CA ASP A 3 14.70 -10.29 -14.05
C ASP A 3 13.62 -9.67 -14.94
N TYR A 4 12.88 -8.71 -14.40
CA TYR A 4 11.85 -7.96 -15.09
C TYR A 4 12.02 -6.46 -14.81
N ALA A 5 11.98 -5.67 -15.87
CA ALA A 5 12.16 -4.22 -15.83
C ALA A 5 10.90 -3.46 -16.27
N SER A 6 9.82 -4.17 -16.56
CA SER A 6 8.53 -3.57 -16.95
C SER A 6 7.35 -4.37 -16.43
N ILE A 7 6.18 -3.73 -16.33
CA ILE A 7 4.93 -4.41 -15.95
C ILE A 7 4.58 -5.50 -16.97
N ALA A 8 4.81 -5.26 -18.26
CA ALA A 8 4.55 -6.26 -19.29
C ALA A 8 5.40 -7.53 -19.10
N GLN A 9 6.68 -7.37 -18.74
CA GLN A 9 7.55 -8.50 -18.40
C GLN A 9 7.12 -9.20 -17.13
N LEU A 10 6.72 -8.45 -16.08
CA LEU A 10 6.18 -9.01 -14.86
C LEU A 10 4.93 -9.87 -15.11
N LEU A 11 4.00 -9.39 -15.96
CA LEU A 11 2.79 -10.12 -16.33
C LEU A 11 3.02 -11.29 -17.30
N ALA A 12 4.15 -11.31 -18.00
CA ALA A 12 4.54 -12.40 -18.88
C ALA A 12 5.27 -13.56 -18.17
N LEU A 13 5.51 -13.45 -16.86
CA LEU A 13 6.08 -14.55 -16.07
C LEU A 13 5.12 -15.74 -16.05
N GLU A 14 5.66 -16.94 -16.14
CA GLU A 14 4.86 -18.17 -16.09
C GLU A 14 4.22 -18.36 -14.71
N GLY A 15 2.97 -18.82 -14.69
CA GLY A 15 2.21 -19.08 -13.48
C GLY A 15 1.59 -17.84 -12.84
N ARG A 16 1.35 -17.91 -11.52
CA ARG A 16 0.80 -16.78 -10.77
C ARG A 16 1.90 -15.74 -10.50
N VAL A 17 1.62 -14.48 -10.77
CA VAL A 17 2.58 -13.36 -10.54
C VAL A 17 3.09 -13.35 -9.10
N ALA A 18 2.21 -13.61 -8.12
CA ALA A 18 2.60 -13.68 -6.71
C ALA A 18 3.69 -14.72 -6.45
N ASP A 19 3.57 -15.92 -7.06
CA ASP A 19 4.52 -17.02 -6.88
C ASP A 19 5.86 -16.70 -7.57
N ALA A 20 5.82 -16.12 -8.77
CA ALA A 20 7.01 -15.69 -9.48
C ALA A 20 7.77 -14.58 -8.75
N VAL A 21 7.05 -13.61 -8.18
CA VAL A 21 7.65 -12.55 -7.35
C VAL A 21 8.22 -13.14 -6.06
N ARG A 22 7.45 -14.00 -5.36
CA ARG A 22 7.92 -14.69 -4.15
C ARG A 22 9.20 -15.46 -4.42
N ALA A 23 9.27 -16.22 -5.52
CA ALA A 23 10.45 -16.95 -5.93
C ALA A 23 11.67 -16.06 -6.20
N ALA A 24 11.47 -14.81 -6.63
CA ALA A 24 12.55 -13.84 -6.80
C ALA A 24 13.19 -13.38 -5.48
N TYR A 25 12.50 -13.56 -4.35
CA TYR A 25 12.99 -13.25 -3.01
C TYR A 25 13.51 -14.47 -2.24
N THR A 26 13.57 -15.67 -2.85
CA THR A 26 13.99 -16.94 -2.20
C THR A 26 15.45 -16.98 -1.76
N GLY A 27 16.26 -15.96 -2.00
CA GLY A 27 17.59 -15.80 -1.38
C GLY A 27 17.57 -15.15 0.00
N GLU A 28 16.45 -14.63 0.44
CA GLU A 28 16.23 -14.10 1.78
C GLU A 28 15.41 -15.14 2.56
N GLU A 29 16.07 -15.78 3.52
CA GLU A 29 15.36 -16.61 4.51
C GLU A 29 14.21 -15.74 5.04
N ASP A 30 12.95 -16.18 4.74
CA ASP A 30 11.75 -15.64 5.35
C ASP A 30 10.99 -14.49 4.64
N ALA A 31 11.02 -14.41 3.30
CA ALA A 31 10.22 -13.43 2.55
C ALA A 31 8.71 -13.53 2.90
N GLN A 32 8.20 -14.75 3.14
CA GLN A 32 6.80 -14.96 3.52
C GLN A 32 6.48 -14.35 4.89
N ALA A 33 7.34 -14.59 5.90
CA ALA A 33 7.12 -14.04 7.23
C ALA A 33 7.25 -12.51 7.24
N ARG A 34 8.23 -11.95 6.53
CA ARG A 34 8.37 -10.50 6.38
C ARG A 34 7.16 -9.85 5.71
N MET A 35 6.57 -10.52 4.70
CA MET A 35 5.35 -10.03 4.06
C MET A 35 4.14 -10.11 5.00
N TRP A 36 4.08 -11.17 5.82
CA TRP A 36 3.08 -11.29 6.88
C TRP A 36 3.23 -10.20 7.95
N GLU A 37 4.46 -9.92 8.40
CA GLU A 37 4.73 -8.82 9.32
C GLU A 37 4.32 -7.47 8.74
N ALA A 38 4.56 -7.24 7.45
CA ALA A 38 4.11 -6.04 6.75
C ALA A 38 2.57 -5.93 6.75
N LEU A 39 1.86 -7.03 6.47
CA LEU A 39 0.39 -7.08 6.54
C LEU A 39 -0.11 -6.75 7.95
N CYS A 40 0.50 -7.33 8.98
CA CYS A 40 0.17 -7.03 10.37
C CYS A 40 0.41 -5.56 10.72
N ALA A 41 1.56 -5.01 10.31
CA ALA A 41 1.87 -3.59 10.54
C ALA A 41 0.90 -2.65 9.82
N MET A 42 0.45 -2.99 8.61
CA MET A 42 -0.59 -2.24 7.90
C MET A 42 -1.91 -2.26 8.68
N ARG A 43 -2.33 -3.42 9.20
CA ARG A 43 -3.55 -3.54 10.02
C ARG A 43 -3.46 -2.73 11.31
N ASP A 44 -2.32 -2.79 11.98
CA ASP A 44 -2.08 -2.05 13.21
C ASP A 44 -2.14 -0.54 12.97
N SER A 45 -1.55 -0.06 11.87
CA SER A 45 -1.60 1.36 11.49
C SER A 45 -3.03 1.83 11.18
N VAL A 46 -3.85 0.98 10.55
CA VAL A 46 -5.28 1.29 10.32
C VAL A 46 -6.02 1.37 11.65
N ARG A 47 -5.83 0.39 12.55
CA ARG A 47 -6.50 0.37 13.85
C ARG A 47 -6.14 1.59 14.70
N GLU A 48 -4.86 1.95 14.72
CA GLU A 48 -4.39 3.14 15.43
C GLU A 48 -4.97 4.43 14.83
N GLY A 49 -4.93 4.56 13.49
CA GLY A 49 -5.42 5.73 12.78
C GLY A 49 -6.94 5.91 12.82
N MET A 50 -7.70 4.83 13.08
CA MET A 50 -9.15 4.91 13.26
C MET A 50 -9.57 5.45 14.63
N ARG A 51 -8.64 5.70 15.54
CA ARG A 51 -8.96 6.29 16.85
C ARG A 51 -9.42 7.74 16.69
N PRO A 52 -10.60 8.09 17.22
CA PRO A 52 -11.14 9.46 17.09
C PRO A 52 -10.34 10.51 17.89
N ASP A 53 -9.60 10.07 18.90
CA ASP A 53 -8.74 10.88 19.77
C ASP A 53 -7.30 11.04 19.25
N LEU A 54 -6.93 10.31 18.19
CA LEU A 54 -5.59 10.40 17.61
C LEU A 54 -5.29 11.83 17.14
N ARG A 55 -4.08 12.28 17.41
CA ARG A 55 -3.57 13.59 16.95
C ARG A 55 -2.15 13.45 16.42
N SER A 56 -1.87 14.18 15.36
CA SER A 56 -0.51 14.34 14.86
C SER A 56 0.38 15.02 15.88
N ILE A 57 1.70 14.90 15.71
CA ILE A 57 2.66 15.58 16.61
C ILE A 57 2.44 17.09 16.65
N SER A 58 2.04 17.70 15.52
CA SER A 58 1.72 19.13 15.47
C SER A 58 0.37 19.49 16.12
N GLY A 59 -0.48 18.51 16.42
CA GLY A 59 -1.85 18.70 16.89
C GLY A 59 -2.84 19.20 15.85
N LEU A 60 -2.39 19.45 14.59
CA LEU A 60 -3.21 20.06 13.54
C LEU A 60 -4.16 19.07 12.84
N THR A 61 -3.79 17.78 12.80
CA THR A 61 -4.55 16.73 12.12
C THR A 61 -4.81 15.54 13.04
N GLY A 62 -5.80 14.71 12.69
CA GLY A 62 -6.13 13.45 13.38
C GLY A 62 -7.61 13.30 13.68
N GLY A 63 -8.05 12.04 13.76
CA GLY A 63 -9.42 11.66 14.07
C GLY A 63 -10.42 11.93 12.95
N GLN A 64 -9.98 12.18 11.72
CA GLN A 64 -10.86 12.40 10.57
C GLN A 64 -11.24 11.07 9.91
N ALA A 65 -10.35 10.09 9.90
CA ALA A 65 -10.62 8.77 9.34
C ALA A 65 -11.87 8.12 9.96
N ALA A 66 -12.03 8.24 11.29
CA ALA A 66 -13.16 7.72 12.03
C ALA A 66 -14.52 8.39 11.69
N LYS A 67 -14.48 9.54 11.00
CA LYS A 67 -15.70 10.29 10.62
C LYS A 67 -16.23 9.95 9.23
N ILE A 68 -15.47 9.19 8.44
CA ILE A 68 -15.91 8.81 7.08
C ILE A 68 -16.98 7.73 7.21
N ALA A 69 -18.22 8.09 6.87
CA ALA A 69 -19.36 7.18 6.88
C ALA A 69 -19.54 6.55 5.49
N PRO A 70 -19.48 5.21 5.36
CA PRO A 70 -19.58 4.52 4.07
C PRO A 70 -20.90 4.77 3.35
N GLU A 71 -21.99 4.97 4.11
CA GLU A 71 -23.36 5.08 3.60
C GLU A 71 -23.63 6.40 2.86
N THR A 72 -22.86 7.45 3.17
CA THR A 72 -23.05 8.81 2.62
C THR A 72 -22.05 9.18 1.52
N ALA A 73 -21.15 8.28 1.19
CA ALA A 73 -20.09 8.59 0.24
C ALA A 73 -20.55 8.50 -1.22
N LEU A 74 -20.29 9.55 -2.00
CA LEU A 74 -20.64 9.62 -3.43
C LEU A 74 -20.03 8.48 -4.26
N GLY A 75 -18.86 7.94 -3.85
CA GLY A 75 -18.18 6.85 -4.53
C GLY A 75 -18.63 5.44 -4.15
N GLY A 76 -19.64 5.31 -3.29
CA GLY A 76 -20.13 4.02 -2.78
C GLY A 76 -19.24 3.45 -1.65
N LYS A 77 -19.72 2.33 -1.07
CA LYS A 77 -19.15 1.76 0.16
C LYS A 77 -17.66 1.41 0.07
N VAL A 78 -17.26 0.76 -1.02
CA VAL A 78 -15.86 0.30 -1.17
C VAL A 78 -14.89 1.47 -1.23
N LEU A 79 -15.21 2.51 -2.03
CA LEU A 79 -14.35 3.69 -2.13
C LEU A 79 -14.32 4.48 -0.82
N ALA A 80 -15.46 4.62 -0.15
CA ALA A 80 -15.53 5.26 1.16
C ALA A 80 -14.68 4.51 2.21
N ARG A 81 -14.79 3.18 2.23
CA ARG A 81 -13.99 2.33 3.12
C ARG A 81 -12.51 2.43 2.79
N ALA A 82 -12.13 2.37 1.51
CA ALA A 82 -10.75 2.55 1.07
C ALA A 82 -10.19 3.92 1.51
N SER A 83 -10.98 4.99 1.34
CA SER A 83 -10.60 6.34 1.75
C SER A 83 -10.42 6.47 3.26
N ALA A 84 -11.33 5.88 4.04
CA ALA A 84 -11.24 5.86 5.50
C ALA A 84 -9.98 5.13 5.97
N ILE A 85 -9.68 3.96 5.39
CA ILE A 85 -8.49 3.18 5.71
C ILE A 85 -7.22 3.95 5.31
N ALA A 86 -7.19 4.51 4.10
CA ALA A 86 -6.04 5.28 3.62
C ALA A 86 -5.75 6.50 4.50
N LEU A 87 -6.80 7.21 4.90
CA LEU A 87 -6.68 8.35 5.82
C LEU A 87 -6.21 7.91 7.21
N ALA A 88 -6.73 6.79 7.73
CA ALA A 88 -6.29 6.24 9.00
C ALA A 88 -4.78 5.97 9.04
N VAL A 89 -4.25 5.32 8.00
CA VAL A 89 -2.80 5.08 7.91
C VAL A 89 -2.02 6.39 7.81
N ALA A 90 -2.51 7.37 7.05
CA ALA A 90 -1.88 8.70 6.96
C ALA A 90 -1.89 9.44 8.30
N GLU A 91 -2.98 9.35 9.07
CA GLU A 91 -3.08 9.94 10.41
C GLU A 91 -2.17 9.21 11.42
N SER A 92 -2.07 7.88 11.34
CA SER A 92 -1.10 7.10 12.13
C SER A 92 0.33 7.54 11.82
N ASN A 93 0.68 7.71 10.53
CA ASN A 93 1.98 8.23 10.11
C ASN A 93 2.25 9.64 10.67
N ALA A 94 1.28 10.55 10.60
CA ALA A 94 1.40 11.92 11.14
C ALA A 94 1.53 11.95 12.67
N ALA A 95 1.06 10.92 13.35
CA ALA A 95 1.21 10.72 14.79
C ALA A 95 2.49 9.93 15.15
N MET A 96 3.41 9.70 14.21
CA MET A 96 4.65 8.91 14.37
C MET A 96 4.39 7.43 14.68
N GLY A 97 3.25 6.89 14.26
CA GLY A 97 2.95 5.47 14.32
C GLY A 97 3.78 4.66 13.34
N LYS A 98 3.83 3.33 13.56
CA LYS A 98 4.49 2.40 12.65
C LYS A 98 3.64 2.21 11.39
N ILE A 99 4.23 2.48 10.22
CA ILE A 99 3.58 2.27 8.91
C ILE A 99 4.49 1.46 7.97
N VAL A 100 3.91 0.94 6.90
CA VAL A 100 4.66 0.36 5.79
C VAL A 100 4.68 1.35 4.63
N ALA A 101 5.87 1.78 4.22
CA ALA A 101 6.03 2.64 3.05
C ALA A 101 5.73 1.84 1.76
N ALA A 102 4.85 2.35 0.89
CA ALA A 102 4.44 1.66 -0.33
C ALA A 102 4.08 2.66 -1.46
N PRO A 103 5.01 3.10 -2.30
CA PRO A 103 6.47 2.97 -2.20
C PRO A 103 7.09 3.98 -1.22
N THR A 104 6.40 5.04 -0.85
CA THR A 104 6.88 6.10 0.05
C THR A 104 6.03 6.20 1.32
N ALA A 105 6.56 6.84 2.36
CA ALA A 105 5.81 7.12 3.57
C ALA A 105 4.59 8.02 3.31
N GLY A 106 4.67 8.95 2.35
CA GLY A 106 3.53 9.80 1.96
C GLY A 106 2.40 9.05 1.26
N ALA A 107 2.69 7.91 0.63
CA ALA A 107 1.72 7.06 -0.06
C ALA A 107 1.29 5.83 0.77
N CYS A 108 1.72 5.73 2.03
CA CYS A 108 1.57 4.54 2.88
C CYS A 108 0.12 4.06 3.07
N GLY A 109 -0.85 4.95 2.93
CA GLY A 109 -2.28 4.63 3.09
C GLY A 109 -2.95 4.05 1.85
N ILE A 110 -2.40 4.28 0.64
CA ILE A 110 -3.08 3.94 -0.63
C ILE A 110 -3.20 2.42 -0.78
N LEU A 111 -2.10 1.69 -0.62
CA LEU A 111 -2.10 0.24 -0.77
C LEU A 111 -2.99 -0.46 0.27
N PRO A 112 -2.85 -0.23 1.59
CA PRO A 112 -3.75 -0.85 2.56
C PRO A 112 -5.19 -0.40 2.39
N GLY A 113 -5.46 0.85 1.99
CA GLY A 113 -6.81 1.35 1.71
C GLY A 113 -7.50 0.54 0.62
N ALA A 114 -6.86 0.37 -0.53
CA ALA A 114 -7.41 -0.41 -1.63
C ALA A 114 -7.51 -1.91 -1.28
N LEU A 115 -6.45 -2.47 -0.70
CA LEU A 115 -6.35 -3.89 -0.40
C LEU A 115 -7.41 -4.35 0.60
N PHE A 116 -7.53 -3.68 1.74
CA PHE A 116 -8.46 -4.08 2.79
C PHE A 116 -9.92 -3.81 2.43
N ALA A 117 -10.22 -2.68 1.75
CA ALA A 117 -11.59 -2.42 1.32
C ALA A 117 -12.10 -3.46 0.31
N VAL A 118 -11.24 -3.88 -0.63
CA VAL A 118 -11.60 -4.93 -1.59
C VAL A 118 -11.69 -6.29 -0.90
N ALA A 119 -10.79 -6.58 0.03
CA ALA A 119 -10.82 -7.85 0.78
C ALA A 119 -12.08 -7.97 1.64
N GLU A 120 -12.48 -6.90 2.32
CA GLU A 120 -13.73 -6.85 3.09
C GLU A 120 -14.95 -7.06 2.19
N GLU A 121 -15.00 -6.43 1.02
CA GLU A 121 -16.14 -6.56 0.07
C GLU A 121 -16.21 -7.94 -0.56
N LYS A 122 -15.07 -8.57 -0.86
CA LYS A 122 -15.00 -9.86 -1.56
C LYS A 122 -14.86 -11.06 -0.63
N GLY A 123 -14.62 -10.85 0.67
CA GLY A 123 -14.39 -11.91 1.63
C GLY A 123 -13.04 -12.60 1.46
N PHE A 124 -12.00 -11.88 1.03
CA PHE A 124 -10.66 -12.44 0.86
C PHE A 124 -9.96 -12.63 2.22
N GLY A 125 -9.33 -13.78 2.37
CA GLY A 125 -8.56 -14.13 3.56
C GLY A 125 -7.12 -13.62 3.52
N ASP A 126 -6.42 -13.84 4.62
CA ASP A 126 -5.06 -13.34 4.85
C ASP A 126 -4.02 -13.86 3.85
N GLU A 127 -4.13 -15.12 3.42
CA GLU A 127 -3.24 -15.69 2.42
C GLU A 127 -3.36 -14.96 1.07
N GLN A 128 -4.60 -14.62 0.67
CA GLN A 128 -4.85 -13.86 -0.55
C GLN A 128 -4.33 -12.42 -0.45
N LEU A 129 -4.39 -11.83 0.75
CA LEU A 129 -3.81 -10.52 1.00
C LEU A 129 -2.28 -10.53 0.92
N VAL A 130 -1.64 -11.56 1.46
CA VAL A 130 -0.18 -11.74 1.33
C VAL A 130 0.22 -11.96 -0.13
N ASP A 131 -0.51 -12.76 -0.89
CA ASP A 131 -0.28 -12.93 -2.33
C ASP A 131 -0.41 -11.58 -3.08
N ALA A 132 -1.43 -10.79 -2.76
CA ALA A 132 -1.62 -9.47 -3.34
C ALA A 132 -0.47 -8.49 -2.97
N LEU A 133 0.08 -8.59 -1.77
CA LEU A 133 1.25 -7.83 -1.37
C LEU A 133 2.51 -8.24 -2.16
N PHE A 134 2.71 -9.53 -2.47
CA PHE A 134 3.79 -9.95 -3.36
C PHE A 134 3.62 -9.36 -4.77
N VAL A 135 2.41 -9.36 -5.32
CA VAL A 135 2.14 -8.70 -6.62
C VAL A 135 2.47 -7.20 -6.53
N ALA A 136 2.01 -6.52 -5.47
CA ALA A 136 2.30 -5.10 -5.25
C ALA A 136 3.81 -4.84 -5.12
N ALA A 137 4.57 -5.73 -4.45
CA ALA A 137 6.02 -5.63 -4.35
C ALA A 137 6.69 -5.79 -5.73
N GLY A 138 6.18 -6.67 -6.59
CA GLY A 138 6.65 -6.82 -7.97
C GLY A 138 6.46 -5.53 -8.79
N VAL A 139 5.28 -4.93 -8.69
CA VAL A 139 4.98 -3.62 -9.32
C VAL A 139 5.89 -2.53 -8.72
N GLY A 140 6.01 -2.49 -7.40
CA GLY A 140 6.87 -1.52 -6.70
C GLY A 140 8.34 -1.61 -7.12
N ARG A 141 8.85 -2.82 -7.39
CA ARG A 141 10.20 -3.01 -7.94
C ARG A 141 10.37 -2.37 -9.32
N VAL A 142 9.38 -2.53 -10.21
CA VAL A 142 9.42 -1.88 -11.53
C VAL A 142 9.40 -0.35 -11.38
N ILE A 143 8.56 0.17 -10.50
CA ILE A 143 8.52 1.61 -10.20
C ILE A 143 9.88 2.10 -9.69
N ALA A 144 10.46 1.40 -8.72
CA ALA A 144 11.75 1.78 -8.12
C ALA A 144 12.92 1.76 -9.13
N GLN A 145 12.83 0.96 -10.18
CA GLN A 145 13.84 0.92 -11.25
C GLN A 145 13.70 2.07 -12.26
N ARG A 146 12.51 2.66 -12.39
CA ARG A 146 12.17 3.62 -13.44
C ARG A 146 11.88 5.02 -12.94
N ALA A 147 11.54 5.17 -11.68
CA ALA A 147 11.14 6.43 -11.09
C ALA A 147 12.01 6.79 -9.87
N CYS A 148 12.14 8.08 -9.61
CA CYS A 148 12.76 8.57 -8.38
C CYS A 148 11.78 8.41 -7.21
N ILE A 149 12.04 7.44 -6.32
CA ILE A 149 11.21 7.19 -5.12
C ILE A 149 11.60 8.07 -3.91
N SER A 150 12.66 8.87 -4.05
CA SER A 150 13.11 9.77 -3.00
C SER A 150 12.35 11.10 -3.06
N GLY A 151 11.50 11.36 -2.06
CA GLY A 151 10.78 12.63 -1.93
C GLY A 151 11.71 13.86 -1.83
N ALA A 152 12.97 13.66 -1.39
CA ALA A 152 14.00 14.70 -1.31
C ALA A 152 14.60 15.04 -2.68
N GLN A 153 14.60 14.10 -3.62
CA GLN A 153 15.19 14.29 -4.96
C GLN A 153 14.15 14.69 -6.01
N GLY A 154 12.96 14.08 -5.98
CA GLY A 154 11.95 14.27 -7.02
C GLY A 154 10.61 14.87 -6.54
N GLY A 155 10.36 14.85 -5.23
CA GLY A 155 9.05 15.18 -4.66
C GLY A 155 7.99 14.12 -4.96
N CYS A 156 6.98 13.98 -4.09
CA CYS A 156 5.90 13.01 -4.27
C CYS A 156 5.08 13.24 -5.56
N PHE A 157 5.03 14.47 -6.05
CA PHE A 157 4.30 14.83 -7.25
C PHE A 157 4.99 14.35 -8.54
N PHE A 158 6.33 14.37 -8.57
CA PHE A 158 7.13 13.86 -9.70
C PHE A 158 6.96 12.35 -9.88
N LEU A 159 6.92 11.59 -8.80
CA LEU A 159 6.69 10.15 -8.85
C LEU A 159 5.37 9.81 -9.57
N LEU A 160 4.31 10.58 -9.31
CA LEU A 160 3.00 10.39 -9.94
C LEU A 160 3.03 10.76 -11.44
N LEU A 161 3.77 11.81 -11.79
CA LEU A 161 3.94 12.25 -13.19
C LEU A 161 4.77 11.26 -13.99
N GLU A 162 5.90 10.76 -13.48
CA GLU A 162 6.73 9.78 -14.20
C GLU A 162 5.95 8.50 -14.50
N ILE A 163 5.14 8.01 -13.56
CA ILE A 163 4.28 6.82 -13.78
C ILE A 163 3.22 7.08 -14.87
N LEU A 164 2.71 8.32 -14.97
CA LEU A 164 1.67 8.70 -15.93
C LEU A 164 2.22 9.02 -17.33
N PHE A 165 3.43 9.58 -17.44
CA PHE A 165 3.98 10.09 -18.70
C PHE A 165 4.94 9.14 -19.40
N ASP A 166 5.43 8.07 -18.77
CA ASP A 166 6.30 7.07 -19.40
C ASP A 166 5.54 6.12 -20.35
N ARG A 167 4.33 6.51 -20.79
CA ARG A 167 3.46 5.78 -21.73
C ARG A 167 3.00 6.59 -22.95
N ILE A 168 3.67 7.68 -23.32
CA ILE A 168 3.38 8.40 -24.56
C ILE A 168 4.59 8.32 -25.51
#